data_8f3f37e5ebcfc20e78d997f8698140d8
#
_entry.id   8f3f37e5ebcfc20e78d997f8698140d8
#
_cell.length_a   1.000
_cell.length_b   1.000
_cell.length_c   1.000
_cell.angle_alpha   90.00
_cell.angle_beta   90.00
_cell.angle_gamma   90.00
#
_symmetry.space_group_name_H-M   'P 1'
#
loop_
_entity.id
_entity.type
_entity.pdbx_description
1 polymer ?
#
loop_
_entity_poly.entity_id
_entity_poly.type
_entity_poly.pdbx_seq_one_letter_code
_entity_poly.pdbx_strand_id
1 'polypeptide(L)'
;MYETLYQYFIQHKKLSVPGVGTFLLVRNPSETDFINKQIKPSYYSVTLQPSSVSPSIFFFKWLAGALHISDRDAIIRFNDLVFDIKKKIADGNSIEWRGVGSISKDLAGGLIFAPAVRSELENPVVAEKVIREKAEHMVRVGEDQKTSAEMTELLNQPVVKKSRWWITALVTGLLALLFIVWYFYEHGVDVSSTANNTKLVPMDATVPYQTLQ
;
A
#
# COMPACT_ATOMS: atom_id res chain seq x y z
N MET A 1 13.18 -22.49 37.23
CA MET A 1 13.89 -21.53 36.33
C MET A 1 13.15 -21.29 35.03
N TYR A 2 12.80 -22.30 34.23
CA TYR A 2 12.04 -22.08 32.96
C TYR A 2 10.72 -21.34 33.16
N GLU A 3 9.98 -21.68 34.20
CA GLU A 3 8.71 -20.99 34.53
C GLU A 3 8.91 -19.52 34.87
N THR A 4 9.94 -19.20 35.66
CA THR A 4 10.29 -17.82 36.03
C THR A 4 10.70 -17.01 34.80
N LEU A 5 11.49 -17.59 33.90
CA LEU A 5 11.87 -16.97 32.66
C LEU A 5 10.67 -16.77 31.72
N TYR A 6 9.73 -17.71 31.73
CA TYR A 6 8.48 -17.58 30.97
C TYR A 6 7.63 -16.41 31.46
N GLN A 7 7.51 -16.26 32.80
CA GLN A 7 6.81 -15.10 33.38
C GLN A 7 7.44 -13.78 32.98
N TYR A 8 8.77 -13.68 33.07
CA TYR A 8 9.50 -12.51 32.58
C TYR A 8 9.20 -12.24 31.09
N PHE A 9 9.28 -13.29 30.28
CA PHE A 9 9.07 -13.19 28.84
C PHE A 9 7.66 -12.69 28.47
N ILE A 10 6.63 -13.20 29.13
CA ILE A 10 5.25 -12.73 28.91
C ILE A 10 5.08 -11.27 29.32
N GLN A 11 5.68 -10.88 30.45
CA GLN A 11 5.57 -9.52 30.99
C GLN A 11 6.32 -8.49 30.12
N HIS A 12 7.53 -8.83 29.68
CA HIS A 12 8.40 -7.90 28.94
C HIS A 12 8.39 -8.12 27.42
N LYS A 13 7.71 -9.17 26.94
CA LYS A 13 7.59 -9.53 25.52
C LYS A 13 8.92 -9.81 24.80
N LYS A 14 10.01 -9.82 25.54
CA LYS A 14 11.37 -10.02 25.04
C LYS A 14 12.22 -10.73 26.09
N LEU A 15 12.96 -11.77 25.65
CA LEU A 15 13.93 -12.45 26.49
C LEU A 15 15.16 -12.79 25.65
N SER A 16 16.32 -12.32 26.05
CA SER A 16 17.59 -12.63 25.39
C SER A 16 18.29 -13.77 26.12
N VAL A 17 18.64 -14.82 25.37
CA VAL A 17 19.40 -15.98 25.85
C VAL A 17 20.72 -16.02 25.08
N PRO A 18 21.85 -15.70 25.72
CA PRO A 18 23.16 -15.59 25.05
C PRO A 18 23.57 -16.88 24.35
N GLY A 19 23.86 -16.78 23.04
CA GLY A 19 24.27 -17.92 22.20
C GLY A 19 23.13 -18.83 21.71
N VAL A 20 21.89 -18.52 22.07
CA VAL A 20 20.69 -19.14 21.51
C VAL A 20 19.96 -18.13 20.64
N GLY A 21 19.68 -16.94 21.18
CA GLY A 21 19.00 -15.89 20.47
C GLY A 21 18.11 -15.05 21.37
N THR A 22 17.32 -14.19 20.76
CA THR A 22 16.32 -13.37 21.46
C THR A 22 14.93 -13.85 21.10
N PHE A 23 14.19 -14.29 22.10
CA PHE A 23 12.76 -14.60 21.98
C PHE A 23 11.96 -13.31 22.00
N LEU A 24 11.04 -13.18 21.07
CA LEU A 24 10.13 -12.06 20.96
C LEU A 24 8.68 -12.56 20.92
N LEU A 25 7.82 -11.88 21.67
CA LEU A 25 6.39 -12.11 21.62
C LEU A 25 5.77 -11.11 20.66
N VAL A 26 5.43 -11.58 19.47
CA VAL A 26 4.88 -10.76 18.37
C VAL A 26 3.36 -10.88 18.37
N ARG A 27 2.67 -9.75 18.32
CA ARG A 27 1.21 -9.73 18.17
C ARG A 27 0.86 -9.79 16.68
N ASN A 28 0.13 -10.81 16.29
CA ASN A 28 -0.49 -10.90 14.99
C ASN A 28 -1.87 -10.24 15.04
N PRO A 29 -2.20 -9.35 14.11
CA PRO A 29 -3.49 -8.69 14.09
C PRO A 29 -4.62 -9.69 13.83
N SER A 30 -5.86 -9.27 14.08
CA SER A 30 -7.05 -10.00 13.65
C SER A 30 -7.12 -10.04 12.12
N GLU A 31 -7.52 -11.16 11.57
CA GLU A 31 -7.65 -11.37 10.13
C GLU A 31 -9.12 -11.64 9.79
N THR A 32 -9.63 -10.93 8.77
CA THR A 32 -10.99 -11.14 8.29
C THR A 32 -10.97 -12.11 7.11
N ASP A 33 -11.58 -13.25 7.29
CA ASP A 33 -11.81 -14.23 6.24
C ASP A 33 -13.17 -13.94 5.58
N PHE A 34 -13.12 -13.24 4.45
CA PHE A 34 -14.33 -12.88 3.71
C PHE A 34 -15.04 -14.06 3.06
N ILE A 35 -14.30 -15.14 2.77
CA ILE A 35 -14.84 -16.33 2.11
C ILE A 35 -15.73 -17.09 3.10
N ASN A 36 -15.20 -17.34 4.29
CA ASN A 36 -15.90 -18.07 5.34
C ASN A 36 -16.74 -17.16 6.24
N LYS A 37 -16.75 -15.84 5.97
CA LYS A 37 -17.44 -14.83 6.79
C LYS A 37 -17.09 -14.94 8.27
N GLN A 38 -15.80 -15.01 8.55
CA GLN A 38 -15.28 -15.14 9.90
C GLN A 38 -14.20 -14.11 10.18
N ILE A 39 -14.09 -13.70 11.42
CA ILE A 39 -12.98 -12.90 11.93
C ILE A 39 -12.17 -13.78 12.85
N LYS A 40 -10.91 -14.02 12.48
CA LYS A 40 -9.93 -14.67 13.36
C LYS A 40 -9.42 -13.63 14.36
N PRO A 41 -9.44 -13.91 15.65
CA PRO A 41 -8.97 -12.96 16.66
C PRO A 41 -7.47 -12.70 16.53
N SER A 42 -7.01 -11.57 17.10
CA SER A 42 -5.58 -11.29 17.19
C SER A 42 -4.93 -12.27 18.17
N TYR A 43 -3.75 -12.77 17.84
CA TYR A 43 -3.02 -13.71 18.69
C TYR A 43 -1.55 -13.30 18.81
N TYR A 44 -0.90 -13.84 19.86
CA TYR A 44 0.54 -13.67 20.05
C TYR A 44 1.27 -14.92 19.60
N SER A 45 2.34 -14.76 18.84
CA SER A 45 3.26 -15.81 18.45
C SER A 45 4.66 -15.52 19.01
N VAL A 46 5.38 -16.58 19.31
CA VAL A 46 6.78 -16.48 19.73
C VAL A 46 7.67 -16.62 18.50
N THR A 47 8.63 -15.71 18.36
CA THR A 47 9.67 -15.81 17.34
C THR A 47 11.05 -15.78 17.97
N LEU A 48 11.99 -16.53 17.42
CA LEU A 48 13.38 -16.51 17.82
C LEU A 48 14.20 -15.76 16.79
N GLN A 49 14.86 -14.68 17.21
CA GLN A 49 15.81 -13.96 16.38
C GLN A 49 17.24 -14.35 16.75
N PRO A 50 18.08 -14.77 15.81
CA PRO A 50 19.50 -14.98 16.05
C PRO A 50 20.12 -13.69 16.59
N SER A 51 20.62 -13.71 17.81
CA SER A 51 21.18 -12.55 18.47
C SER A 51 22.11 -13.00 19.56
N SER A 52 23.24 -12.34 19.72
CA SER A 52 24.18 -12.58 20.82
C SER A 52 24.07 -11.53 21.94
N VAL A 53 22.95 -10.81 22.01
CA VAL A 53 22.75 -9.76 23.02
C VAL A 53 22.62 -10.38 24.40
N SER A 54 23.42 -9.92 25.33
CA SER A 54 23.31 -10.28 26.74
C SER A 54 22.09 -9.63 27.39
N PRO A 55 21.45 -10.27 28.37
CA PRO A 55 20.37 -9.65 29.13
C PRO A 55 20.82 -8.41 29.86
N SER A 56 19.88 -7.50 30.10
CA SER A 56 20.15 -6.25 30.82
C SER A 56 20.30 -6.49 32.33
N ILE A 57 20.90 -5.52 33.03
CA ILE A 57 21.00 -5.53 34.50
C ILE A 57 19.60 -5.60 35.12
N PHE A 58 18.61 -4.96 34.52
CA PHE A 58 17.22 -5.01 35.01
C PHE A 58 16.63 -6.42 34.99
N PHE A 59 16.97 -7.23 33.99
CA PHE A 59 16.57 -8.62 33.95
C PHE A 59 17.12 -9.42 35.16
N PHE A 60 18.40 -9.26 35.49
CA PHE A 60 19.00 -9.96 36.59
C PHE A 60 18.44 -9.51 37.95
N LYS A 61 18.17 -8.22 38.14
CA LYS A 61 17.51 -7.73 39.34
C LYS A 61 16.10 -8.27 39.48
N TRP A 62 15.35 -8.31 38.39
CA TRP A 62 14.02 -8.90 38.37
C TRP A 62 14.09 -10.41 38.70
N LEU A 63 15.04 -11.14 38.08
CA LEU A 63 15.24 -12.57 38.31
C LEU A 63 15.63 -12.87 39.74
N ALA A 64 16.51 -12.09 40.34
CA ALA A 64 16.90 -12.20 41.74
C ALA A 64 15.71 -12.03 42.68
N GLY A 65 14.87 -11.02 42.44
CA GLY A 65 13.64 -10.79 43.19
C GLY A 65 12.62 -11.93 43.03
N ALA A 66 12.43 -12.42 41.81
CA ALA A 66 11.49 -13.51 41.53
C ALA A 66 11.92 -14.86 42.14
N LEU A 67 13.22 -15.09 42.26
CA LEU A 67 13.77 -16.32 42.87
C LEU A 67 14.12 -16.17 44.35
N HIS A 68 13.98 -14.98 44.93
CA HIS A 68 14.37 -14.64 46.30
C HIS A 68 15.84 -14.99 46.62
N ILE A 69 16.74 -14.63 45.69
CA ILE A 69 18.19 -14.87 45.80
C ILE A 69 18.97 -13.58 45.56
N SER A 70 20.27 -13.59 45.76
CA SER A 70 21.12 -12.44 45.44
C SER A 70 21.25 -12.24 43.95
N ASP A 71 21.53 -10.97 43.51
CA ASP A 71 21.77 -10.65 42.10
C ASP A 71 22.90 -11.50 41.49
N ARG A 72 23.93 -11.79 42.30
CA ARG A 72 25.06 -12.61 41.89
C ARG A 72 24.64 -14.08 41.64
N ASP A 73 23.83 -14.62 42.54
CA ASP A 73 23.33 -16.01 42.38
C ASP A 73 22.37 -16.12 41.20
N ALA A 74 21.57 -15.07 40.95
CA ALA A 74 20.70 -15.01 39.78
C ALA A 74 21.49 -15.07 38.47
N ILE A 75 22.61 -14.33 38.39
CA ILE A 75 23.51 -14.34 37.23
C ILE A 75 24.13 -15.76 37.05
N ILE A 76 24.62 -16.34 38.12
CA ILE A 76 25.24 -17.69 38.09
C ILE A 76 24.21 -18.72 37.61
N ARG A 77 23.03 -18.78 38.23
CA ARG A 77 22.00 -19.76 37.88
C ARG A 77 21.48 -19.58 36.46
N PHE A 78 21.39 -18.32 35.97
CA PHE A 78 21.01 -18.06 34.60
C PHE A 78 22.07 -18.54 33.60
N ASN A 79 23.34 -18.25 33.87
CA ASN A 79 24.45 -18.71 33.03
C ASN A 79 24.58 -20.24 33.00
N ASP A 80 24.39 -20.92 34.14
CA ASP A 80 24.36 -22.39 34.23
C ASP A 80 23.22 -22.94 33.34
N LEU A 81 22.02 -22.36 33.43
CA LEU A 81 20.90 -22.75 32.56
C LEU A 81 21.21 -22.54 31.08
N VAL A 82 21.79 -21.41 30.73
CA VAL A 82 22.19 -21.10 29.35
C VAL A 82 23.24 -22.09 28.84
N PHE A 83 24.19 -22.45 29.70
CA PHE A 83 25.20 -23.47 29.40
C PHE A 83 24.56 -24.83 29.13
N ASP A 84 23.65 -25.26 29.99
CA ASP A 84 22.91 -26.53 29.85
C ASP A 84 22.08 -26.57 28.57
N ILE A 85 21.41 -25.46 28.24
CA ILE A 85 20.67 -25.30 26.99
C ILE A 85 21.59 -25.49 25.79
N LYS A 86 22.72 -24.79 25.76
CA LYS A 86 23.70 -24.89 24.67
C LYS A 86 24.27 -26.28 24.53
N LYS A 87 24.62 -26.93 25.66
CA LYS A 87 25.14 -28.28 25.66
C LYS A 87 24.14 -29.27 25.08
N LYS A 88 22.88 -29.24 25.54
CA LYS A 88 21.81 -30.10 25.00
C LYS A 88 21.62 -29.94 23.51
N ILE A 89 21.62 -28.67 23.01
CA ILE A 89 21.48 -28.37 21.60
C ILE A 89 22.71 -28.87 20.81
N ALA A 90 23.93 -28.73 21.38
CA ALA A 90 25.15 -29.20 20.73
C ALA A 90 25.16 -30.74 20.61
N ASP A 91 24.62 -31.42 21.61
CA ASP A 91 24.47 -32.88 21.65
C ASP A 91 23.36 -33.41 20.72
N GLY A 92 22.67 -32.51 19.98
CA GLY A 92 21.60 -32.86 19.04
C GLY A 92 20.23 -33.06 19.68
N ASN A 93 20.09 -32.79 20.97
CA ASN A 93 18.82 -32.93 21.68
C ASN A 93 17.92 -31.70 21.44
N SER A 94 16.62 -31.92 21.28
CA SER A 94 15.65 -30.87 21.30
C SER A 94 15.30 -30.43 22.71
N ILE A 95 15.10 -29.14 22.92
CA ILE A 95 14.67 -28.59 24.21
C ILE A 95 13.24 -28.11 24.06
N GLU A 96 12.34 -28.69 24.82
CA GLU A 96 10.97 -28.22 24.91
C GLU A 96 10.84 -27.20 26.03
N TRP A 97 10.39 -26.00 25.68
CA TRP A 97 10.07 -24.97 26.65
C TRP A 97 8.57 -24.73 26.64
N ARG A 98 7.92 -25.19 27.67
CA ARG A 98 6.46 -25.11 27.81
C ARG A 98 5.96 -23.66 27.63
N GLY A 99 5.03 -23.48 26.73
CA GLY A 99 4.43 -22.16 26.40
C GLY A 99 5.26 -21.28 25.48
N VAL A 100 6.51 -21.67 25.18
CA VAL A 100 7.39 -20.93 24.26
C VAL A 100 7.55 -21.67 22.94
N GLY A 101 7.94 -22.94 23.01
CA GLY A 101 8.20 -23.78 21.83
C GLY A 101 9.34 -24.74 22.04
N SER A 102 9.78 -25.34 20.96
CA SER A 102 10.93 -26.25 20.95
C SER A 102 12.10 -25.68 20.17
N ILE A 103 13.31 -25.93 20.69
CA ILE A 103 14.56 -25.49 20.05
C ILE A 103 15.35 -26.74 19.72
N SER A 104 15.78 -26.87 18.48
CA SER A 104 16.60 -28.01 18.03
C SER A 104 17.73 -27.50 17.12
N LYS A 105 18.67 -28.40 16.83
CA LYS A 105 19.74 -28.12 15.86
C LYS A 105 19.38 -28.72 14.53
N ASP A 106 19.62 -27.95 13.47
CA ASP A 106 19.47 -28.43 12.10
C ASP A 106 20.64 -29.33 11.70
N LEU A 107 20.46 -30.14 10.66
CA LEU A 107 21.50 -30.95 10.04
C LEU A 107 22.68 -30.08 9.53
N ALA A 108 22.41 -28.86 9.14
CA ALA A 108 23.42 -27.86 8.73
C ALA A 108 24.12 -27.16 9.92
N GLY A 109 23.74 -27.48 11.16
CA GLY A 109 24.31 -26.89 12.36
C GLY A 109 23.65 -25.60 12.85
N GLY A 110 22.64 -25.11 12.15
CA GLY A 110 21.81 -23.97 12.54
C GLY A 110 20.84 -24.30 13.67
N LEU A 111 20.25 -23.26 14.28
CA LEU A 111 19.19 -23.42 15.27
C LEU A 111 17.83 -23.35 14.57
N ILE A 112 17.00 -24.35 14.81
CA ILE A 112 15.59 -24.38 14.42
C ILE A 112 14.74 -24.11 15.65
N PHE A 113 13.82 -23.19 15.54
CA PHE A 113 12.83 -22.91 16.57
C PHE A 113 11.43 -23.21 16.03
N ALA A 114 10.71 -24.09 16.70
CA ALA A 114 9.31 -24.35 16.44
C ALA A 114 8.48 -23.76 17.60
N PRO A 115 7.68 -22.71 17.35
CA PRO A 115 6.87 -22.09 18.39
C PRO A 115 5.84 -23.08 18.91
N ALA A 116 5.50 -22.97 20.19
CA ALA A 116 4.43 -23.77 20.77
C ALA A 116 3.14 -23.49 19.98
N VAL A 117 2.50 -24.57 19.52
CA VAL A 117 1.19 -24.47 18.89
C VAL A 117 0.23 -23.94 19.97
N ARG A 118 -0.19 -22.70 19.81
CA ARG A 118 -1.28 -22.19 20.64
C ARG A 118 -2.54 -22.94 20.22
N SER A 119 -3.16 -23.60 21.17
CA SER A 119 -4.57 -23.89 21.01
C SER A 119 -5.25 -22.54 20.79
N GLU A 120 -6.07 -22.43 19.75
CA GLU A 120 -6.88 -21.24 19.49
C GLU A 120 -7.68 -20.95 20.77
N LEU A 121 -7.17 -20.01 21.59
CA LEU A 121 -7.79 -19.62 22.85
C LEU A 121 -9.12 -18.92 22.60
N GLU A 122 -9.31 -18.44 21.39
CA GLU A 122 -10.51 -17.74 20.97
C GLU A 122 -10.95 -18.31 19.61
N ASN A 123 -12.17 -18.80 19.57
CA ASN A 123 -12.76 -19.31 18.32
C ASN A 123 -12.99 -18.14 17.34
N PRO A 124 -12.89 -18.39 16.04
CA PRO A 124 -13.29 -17.41 15.03
C PRO A 124 -14.71 -16.96 15.26
N VAL A 125 -14.95 -15.67 15.17
CA VAL A 125 -16.29 -15.07 15.31
C VAL A 125 -16.91 -14.94 13.94
N VAL A 126 -18.18 -15.36 13.81
CA VAL A 126 -18.94 -15.15 12.57
C VAL A 126 -19.13 -13.65 12.35
N ALA A 127 -18.76 -13.18 11.17
CA ALA A 127 -18.89 -11.78 10.79
C ALA A 127 -19.96 -11.65 9.71
N GLU A 128 -21.05 -10.96 10.02
CA GLU A 128 -22.06 -10.61 9.06
C GLU A 128 -21.91 -9.16 8.63
N LYS A 129 -21.88 -8.92 7.31
CA LYS A 129 -21.84 -7.57 6.76
C LYS A 129 -23.18 -6.91 6.94
N VAL A 130 -23.31 -5.99 7.87
CA VAL A 130 -24.49 -5.15 8.00
C VAL A 130 -24.43 -4.06 6.94
N ILE A 131 -25.25 -4.19 5.90
CA ILE A 131 -25.46 -3.15 4.90
C ILE A 131 -26.60 -2.25 5.40
N ARG A 132 -26.25 -1.03 5.77
CA ARG A 132 -27.25 -0.01 6.09
C ARG A 132 -27.61 0.71 4.79
N GLU A 133 -28.69 0.31 4.15
CA GLU A 133 -29.12 0.81 2.83
C GLU A 133 -29.43 2.32 2.80
N LYS A 134 -29.62 2.95 3.93
CA LYS A 134 -29.99 4.38 4.04
C LYS A 134 -29.19 5.13 5.10
N ALA A 135 -27.96 4.70 5.38
CA ALA A 135 -27.12 5.44 6.31
C ALA A 135 -26.57 6.68 5.60
N GLU A 136 -27.13 7.83 5.94
CA GLU A 136 -26.58 9.11 5.55
C GLU A 136 -25.27 9.35 6.31
N HIS A 137 -24.19 9.52 5.57
CA HIS A 137 -22.88 9.88 6.11
C HIS A 137 -22.58 11.32 5.74
N MET A 138 -22.10 12.09 6.72
CA MET A 138 -21.59 13.42 6.46
C MET A 138 -20.21 13.27 5.79
N VAL A 139 -20.09 13.81 4.59
CA VAL A 139 -18.84 13.85 3.84
C VAL A 139 -18.38 15.30 3.75
N ARG A 140 -17.15 15.54 4.18
CA ARG A 140 -16.54 16.87 4.08
C ARG A 140 -15.96 17.05 2.68
N VAL A 141 -16.47 18.06 1.95
CA VAL A 141 -15.99 18.40 0.62
C VAL A 141 -15.46 19.85 0.68
N GLY A 142 -14.15 20.00 0.81
CA GLY A 142 -13.56 21.30 1.08
C GLY A 142 -13.93 21.83 2.46
N GLU A 143 -14.57 23.01 2.50
CA GLU A 143 -15.06 23.62 3.75
C GLU A 143 -16.52 23.24 4.09
N ASP A 144 -17.25 22.65 3.14
CA ASP A 144 -18.64 22.29 3.30
C ASP A 144 -18.81 20.83 3.78
N GLN A 145 -19.84 20.62 4.60
CA GLN A 145 -20.30 19.28 4.99
C GLN A 145 -21.57 18.96 4.19
N LYS A 146 -21.51 17.88 3.40
CA LYS A 146 -22.64 17.38 2.61
C LYS A 146 -22.96 15.95 2.99
N THR A 147 -24.21 15.57 2.84
CA THR A 147 -24.61 14.18 3.05
C THR A 147 -24.17 13.31 1.86
N SER A 148 -23.97 12.02 2.07
CA SER A 148 -23.64 11.10 0.98
C SER A 148 -24.72 11.04 -0.09
N ALA A 149 -25.99 11.29 0.27
CA ALA A 149 -27.10 11.39 -0.67
C ALA A 149 -26.95 12.63 -1.58
N GLU A 150 -26.72 13.80 -1.00
CA GLU A 150 -26.48 15.04 -1.76
C GLU A 150 -25.25 14.96 -2.66
N MET A 151 -24.20 14.25 -2.20
CA MET A 151 -23.01 14.03 -2.99
C MET A 151 -23.27 13.12 -4.19
N THR A 152 -24.07 12.09 -4.01
CA THR A 152 -24.51 11.22 -5.11
C THR A 152 -25.36 11.97 -6.12
N GLU A 153 -26.22 12.86 -5.67
CA GLU A 153 -27.03 13.69 -6.55
C GLU A 153 -26.17 14.71 -7.33
N LEU A 154 -25.19 15.34 -6.67
CA LEU A 154 -24.24 16.23 -7.32
C LEU A 154 -23.39 15.53 -8.39
N LEU A 155 -22.94 14.29 -8.12
CA LEU A 155 -22.17 13.50 -9.06
C LEU A 155 -23.01 12.98 -10.24
N ASN A 156 -24.30 12.71 -10.00
CA ASN A 156 -25.22 12.26 -11.03
C ASN A 156 -25.86 13.40 -11.82
N GLN A 157 -25.70 14.65 -11.39
CA GLN A 157 -26.15 15.79 -12.20
C GLN A 157 -25.35 15.80 -13.50
N PRO A 158 -26.01 15.63 -14.66
CA PRO A 158 -25.33 15.75 -15.93
C PRO A 158 -24.77 17.18 -16.03
N VAL A 159 -23.46 17.29 -16.09
CA VAL A 159 -22.80 18.56 -16.36
C VAL A 159 -23.15 18.95 -17.77
N VAL A 160 -24.34 19.50 -17.97
CA VAL A 160 -24.78 20.09 -19.25
C VAL A 160 -24.02 21.38 -19.40
N LYS A 161 -22.77 21.29 -19.79
CA LYS A 161 -22.06 22.42 -20.35
C LYS A 161 -22.80 22.76 -21.64
N LYS A 162 -23.73 23.71 -21.56
CA LYS A 162 -24.40 24.28 -22.74
C LYS A 162 -23.33 24.98 -23.60
N SER A 163 -22.71 24.17 -24.45
CA SER A 163 -21.65 24.62 -25.33
C SER A 163 -22.28 25.63 -26.31
N ARG A 164 -21.83 26.86 -26.25
CA ARG A 164 -22.27 27.95 -27.15
C ARG A 164 -21.48 27.98 -28.45
N TRP A 165 -20.83 26.86 -28.81
CA TRP A 165 -20.00 26.82 -30.02
C TRP A 165 -20.79 27.16 -31.30
N TRP A 166 -22.11 26.93 -31.33
CA TRP A 166 -22.98 27.28 -32.43
C TRP A 166 -23.00 28.82 -32.70
N ILE A 167 -22.79 29.65 -31.64
CA ILE A 167 -22.73 31.11 -31.78
C ILE A 167 -21.47 31.51 -32.56
N THR A 168 -20.33 30.89 -32.28
CA THR A 168 -19.06 31.12 -32.99
C THR A 168 -19.18 30.68 -34.46
N ALA A 169 -19.83 29.55 -34.72
CA ALA A 169 -20.10 29.06 -36.06
C ALA A 169 -21.00 30.03 -36.85
N LEU A 170 -22.04 30.58 -36.21
CA LEU A 170 -22.97 31.53 -36.81
C LEU A 170 -22.26 32.85 -37.14
N VAL A 171 -21.45 33.39 -36.21
CA VAL A 171 -20.68 34.62 -36.42
C VAL A 171 -19.69 34.45 -37.58
N THR A 172 -18.96 33.32 -37.61
CA THR A 172 -18.00 33.04 -38.68
C THR A 172 -18.69 32.88 -40.03
N GLY A 173 -19.85 32.22 -40.08
CA GLY A 173 -20.66 32.09 -41.29
C GLY A 173 -21.17 33.42 -41.79
N LEU A 174 -21.62 34.33 -40.91
CA LEU A 174 -22.09 35.65 -41.27
C LEU A 174 -20.96 36.56 -41.81
N LEU A 175 -19.77 36.48 -41.20
CA LEU A 175 -18.57 37.16 -41.67
C LEU A 175 -18.16 36.67 -43.08
N ALA A 176 -18.19 35.35 -43.30
CA ALA A 176 -17.88 34.78 -44.62
C ALA A 176 -18.87 35.24 -45.66
N LEU A 177 -20.16 35.30 -45.33
CA LEU A 177 -21.20 35.77 -46.22
C LEU A 177 -21.04 37.24 -46.57
N LEU A 178 -20.72 38.11 -45.59
CA LEU A 178 -20.39 39.51 -45.78
C LEU A 178 -19.19 39.69 -46.74
N PHE A 179 -18.16 38.84 -46.53
CA PHE A 179 -16.96 38.88 -47.36
C PHE A 179 -17.26 38.50 -48.82
N ILE A 180 -18.12 37.54 -49.07
CA ILE A 180 -18.58 37.14 -50.41
C ILE A 180 -19.38 38.24 -51.06
N VAL A 181 -20.34 38.88 -50.35
CA VAL A 181 -21.14 39.97 -50.84
C VAL A 181 -20.24 41.15 -51.18
N TRP A 182 -19.29 41.49 -50.31
CA TRP A 182 -18.32 42.58 -50.59
C TRP A 182 -17.46 42.31 -51.81
N TYR A 183 -16.97 41.04 -51.94
CA TYR A 183 -16.19 40.63 -53.10
C TYR A 183 -16.95 40.80 -54.42
N PHE A 184 -18.22 40.36 -54.49
CA PHE A 184 -19.05 40.53 -55.70
C PHE A 184 -19.48 41.97 -55.95
N TYR A 185 -19.61 42.79 -54.93
CA TYR A 185 -19.87 44.22 -55.06
C TYR A 185 -18.70 44.95 -55.74
N GLU A 186 -17.47 44.60 -55.37
CA GLU A 186 -16.25 45.22 -55.90
C GLU A 186 -15.90 44.72 -57.30
N HIS A 187 -16.12 43.44 -57.60
CA HIS A 187 -15.67 42.78 -58.83
C HIS A 187 -16.80 42.46 -59.80
N GLY A 188 -18.05 42.77 -59.50
CA GLY A 188 -19.22 42.43 -60.32
C GLY A 188 -19.53 40.91 -60.30
N VAL A 189 -20.71 40.55 -60.85
CA VAL A 189 -21.17 39.15 -60.93
C VAL A 189 -20.84 38.51 -62.28
N ASP A 190 -19.70 38.87 -62.86
CA ASP A 190 -19.28 38.25 -64.13
C ASP A 190 -18.58 36.94 -63.92
N VAL A 191 -18.74 35.97 -64.83
CA VAL A 191 -18.14 34.65 -64.78
C VAL A 191 -16.61 34.73 -64.67
N SER A 192 -15.99 35.81 -65.13
CA SER A 192 -14.56 36.14 -65.04
C SER A 192 -14.10 36.47 -63.58
N SER A 193 -15.03 36.92 -62.71
CA SER A 193 -14.68 37.27 -61.30
C SER A 193 -14.47 36.06 -60.40
N THR A 194 -14.92 34.92 -60.86
CA THR A 194 -14.79 33.64 -60.09
C THR A 194 -13.68 32.70 -60.61
N ALA A 195 -13.09 33.05 -61.78
CA ALA A 195 -12.03 32.26 -62.41
C ALA A 195 -10.65 32.91 -62.17
N ASN A 196 -9.61 32.12 -62.17
CA ASN A 196 -8.22 32.55 -62.03
C ASN A 196 -7.84 33.43 -63.25
N ASN A 197 -7.80 34.78 -63.10
CA ASN A 197 -7.54 35.74 -64.10
C ASN A 197 -6.07 35.82 -64.54
N THR A 198 -5.48 34.73 -64.96
CA THR A 198 -4.26 34.76 -65.73
C THR A 198 -4.64 35.06 -67.20
N LYS A 199 -4.69 36.35 -67.62
CA LYS A 199 -4.74 36.72 -69.04
C LYS A 199 -3.42 36.21 -69.63
N LEU A 200 -3.50 35.18 -70.45
CA LEU A 200 -2.45 34.86 -71.41
C LEU A 200 -2.41 35.97 -72.47
N VAL A 201 -1.46 36.86 -72.33
CA VAL A 201 -1.14 37.80 -73.37
C VAL A 201 -0.37 37.02 -74.44
N PRO A 202 -0.89 36.95 -75.70
CA PRO A 202 -0.12 36.34 -76.79
C PRO A 202 1.14 37.14 -77.00
N MET A 203 2.27 36.54 -76.82
CA MET A 203 3.58 37.10 -77.09
C MET A 203 3.79 37.06 -78.62
N ASP A 204 3.67 38.19 -79.27
CA ASP A 204 4.02 38.29 -80.70
C ASP A 204 5.48 37.97 -80.88
N ALA A 205 5.75 36.73 -81.28
CA ALA A 205 7.08 36.28 -81.66
C ALA A 205 7.38 36.72 -83.09
N THR A 206 7.83 37.97 -83.24
CA THR A 206 8.56 38.34 -84.43
C THR A 206 9.95 37.75 -84.42
N VAL A 207 10.07 36.60 -85.05
CA VAL A 207 11.38 35.99 -85.31
C VAL A 207 11.91 36.60 -86.63
N PRO A 208 12.97 37.39 -86.61
CA PRO A 208 13.58 37.84 -87.85
C PRO A 208 14.42 36.65 -88.38
N TYR A 209 13.92 36.08 -89.51
CA TYR A 209 14.74 35.19 -90.34
C TYR A 209 15.79 35.94 -91.07
N GLN A 210 17.05 35.79 -90.77
CA GLN A 210 18.15 36.19 -91.58
C GLN A 210 18.42 35.08 -92.57
N THR A 211 18.16 35.39 -93.87
CA THR A 211 18.61 34.56 -95.00
C THR A 211 20.10 34.77 -95.22
N LEU A 212 20.90 33.73 -95.04
CA LEU A 212 22.29 33.72 -95.52
C LEU A 212 22.33 33.57 -97.03
N GLN A 213 22.98 34.50 -97.73
CA GLN A 213 23.53 34.33 -99.03
C GLN A 213 24.91 33.76 -99.00
#